data_8be4a3e1e6ce1a9167d0bb51fe58a8fc
#
_entry.id   8be4a3e1e6ce1a9167d0bb51fe58a8fc
#
_cell.length_a   1.000
_cell.length_b   1.000
_cell.length_c   1.000
_cell.angle_alpha   90.00
_cell.angle_beta   90.00
_cell.angle_gamma   90.00
#
_symmetry.space_group_name_H-M   'P 1'
#
loop_
_entity.id
_entity.type
_entity.pdbx_description
1 polymer ?
#
loop_
_entity_poly.entity_id
_entity_poly.type
_entity_poly.pdbx_seq_one_letter_code
_entity_poly.pdbx_strand_id
1 'polypeptide(L)'
;MIQTILFATDLGVFSPHILQHVMSLASKCDARIVVVHAVEPLGSFANAVVKTYLPEGSSDEIQADGLIKMMRTIKNSIIDALAEEYMDGEQGLSRIIDVSVVQGRPAEVILDEAEKRNADLIIMGSHGPNAMKSNMLGSVTSKVLQLAKVPVYMVPMMDPSYLSQLEPQKQMPLWGS
;
A
#
# COMPACT_ATOMS: atom_id res chain seq x y z
N MET A 1 2.92 -21.68 10.20
CA MET A 1 1.75 -20.94 10.79
C MET A 1 1.92 -19.50 10.39
N ILE A 2 0.88 -18.83 9.89
CA ILE A 2 0.98 -17.42 9.48
C ILE A 2 0.99 -16.56 10.74
N GLN A 3 2.08 -15.85 10.99
CA GLN A 3 2.28 -14.97 12.16
C GLN A 3 2.41 -13.50 11.76
N THR A 4 2.95 -13.25 10.56
CA THR A 4 3.15 -11.89 10.05
C THR A 4 2.61 -11.80 8.63
N ILE A 5 1.66 -10.91 8.41
CA ILE A 5 1.08 -10.60 7.10
C ILE A 5 1.64 -9.26 6.65
N LEU A 6 2.22 -9.21 5.46
CA LEU A 6 2.53 -7.97 4.79
C LEU A 6 1.36 -7.58 3.88
N PHE A 7 0.75 -6.44 4.15
CA PHE A 7 -0.26 -5.83 3.30
C PHE A 7 0.38 -4.76 2.42
N ALA A 8 0.47 -5.04 1.12
CA ALA A 8 0.95 -4.08 0.14
C ALA A 8 -0.22 -3.28 -0.43
N THR A 9 -0.19 -1.96 -0.24
CA THR A 9 -1.25 -1.05 -0.68
C THR A 9 -0.71 0.04 -1.61
N ASP A 10 -1.48 0.36 -2.63
CA ASP A 10 -1.25 1.51 -3.52
C ASP A 10 -2.02 2.77 -3.07
N LEU A 11 -2.74 2.68 -1.96
CA LEU A 11 -3.64 3.70 -1.42
C LEU A 11 -4.79 4.06 -2.38
N GLY A 12 -5.07 3.18 -3.33
CA GLY A 12 -6.18 3.35 -4.26
C GLY A 12 -7.55 3.08 -3.63
N VAL A 13 -8.60 3.38 -4.39
CA VAL A 13 -10.02 3.25 -3.95
C VAL A 13 -10.42 1.85 -3.49
N PHE A 14 -9.66 0.83 -3.86
CA PHE A 14 -9.90 -0.56 -3.44
C PHE A 14 -9.13 -0.97 -2.18
N SER A 15 -8.23 -0.12 -1.68
CA SER A 15 -7.44 -0.44 -0.48
C SER A 15 -8.30 -0.83 0.72
N PRO A 16 -9.44 -0.19 1.00
CA PRO A 16 -10.34 -0.61 2.08
C PRO A 16 -10.89 -2.02 1.90
N HIS A 17 -11.32 -2.37 0.68
CA HIS A 17 -11.80 -3.72 0.39
C HIS A 17 -10.72 -4.78 0.62
N ILE A 18 -9.48 -4.52 0.16
CA ILE A 18 -8.34 -5.41 0.37
C ILE A 18 -8.05 -5.53 1.87
N LEU A 19 -8.08 -4.40 2.59
CA LEU A 19 -7.84 -4.36 4.03
C LEU A 19 -8.84 -5.23 4.83
N GLN A 20 -10.11 -5.29 4.43
CA GLN A 20 -11.10 -6.20 5.05
C GLN A 20 -10.66 -7.65 4.95
N HIS A 21 -10.11 -8.09 3.80
CA HIS A 21 -9.54 -9.43 3.65
C HIS A 21 -8.33 -9.64 4.55
N VAL A 22 -7.43 -8.64 4.63
CA VAL A 22 -6.25 -8.67 5.50
C VAL A 22 -6.66 -8.87 6.96
N MET A 23 -7.59 -8.03 7.45
CA MET A 23 -8.08 -8.06 8.83
C MET A 23 -8.77 -9.38 9.16
N SER A 24 -9.63 -9.86 8.26
CA SER A 24 -10.31 -11.16 8.43
C SER A 24 -9.31 -12.30 8.55
N LEU A 25 -8.29 -12.33 7.69
CA LEU A 25 -7.29 -13.39 7.71
C LEU A 25 -6.38 -13.28 8.93
N ALA A 26 -5.93 -12.07 9.28
CA ALA A 26 -5.12 -11.81 10.45
C ALA A 26 -5.83 -12.24 11.75
N SER A 27 -7.13 -11.96 11.85
CA SER A 27 -7.95 -12.40 12.99
C SER A 27 -8.02 -13.92 13.10
N LYS A 28 -8.21 -14.63 11.96
CA LYS A 28 -8.32 -16.10 11.96
C LYS A 28 -7.00 -16.81 12.26
N CYS A 29 -5.88 -16.21 11.86
CA CYS A 29 -4.54 -16.78 12.07
C CYS A 29 -3.87 -16.29 13.35
N ASP A 30 -4.45 -15.33 14.07
CA ASP A 30 -3.82 -14.58 15.15
C ASP A 30 -2.50 -13.92 14.70
N ALA A 31 -2.51 -13.36 13.50
CA ALA A 31 -1.35 -12.79 12.86
C ALA A 31 -1.25 -11.26 13.06
N ARG A 32 -0.02 -10.77 13.03
CA ARG A 32 0.31 -9.34 13.00
C ARG A 32 0.33 -8.83 11.56
N ILE A 33 0.07 -7.55 11.38
CA ILE A 33 0.00 -6.90 10.07
C ILE A 33 1.08 -5.83 9.99
N VAL A 34 1.83 -5.83 8.88
CA VAL A 34 2.69 -4.72 8.46
C VAL A 34 2.09 -4.16 7.18
N VAL A 35 1.73 -2.87 7.19
CA VAL A 35 1.25 -2.16 6.00
C VAL A 35 2.44 -1.57 5.27
N VAL A 36 2.53 -1.81 3.96
CA VAL A 36 3.62 -1.31 3.12
C VAL A 36 3.06 -0.52 1.94
N HIS A 37 3.56 0.70 1.79
CA HIS A 37 3.33 1.54 0.62
C HIS A 37 4.67 1.93 -0.01
N ALA A 38 4.79 1.73 -1.32
CA ALA A 38 5.97 2.11 -2.08
C ALA A 38 5.75 3.46 -2.78
N VAL A 39 6.67 4.40 -2.57
CA VAL A 39 6.69 5.68 -3.26
C VAL A 39 7.68 5.57 -4.43
N GLU A 40 7.18 5.62 -5.65
CA GLU A 40 8.07 5.59 -6.82
C GLU A 40 8.96 6.84 -6.87
N PRO A 41 10.25 6.67 -7.18
CA PRO A 41 11.13 7.81 -7.38
C PRO A 41 10.65 8.64 -8.59
N LEU A 42 10.85 9.95 -8.51
CA LEU A 42 10.56 10.84 -9.63
C LEU A 42 11.28 10.35 -10.89
N GLY A 43 10.57 10.28 -12.01
CA GLY A 43 11.18 9.95 -13.29
C GLY A 43 12.25 10.98 -13.69
N SER A 44 13.15 10.60 -14.61
CA SER A 44 14.28 11.44 -15.05
C SER A 44 13.86 12.82 -15.54
N PHE A 45 12.71 12.90 -16.22
CA PHE A 45 12.17 14.19 -16.68
C PHE A 45 11.72 15.08 -15.52
N ALA A 46 10.95 14.54 -14.57
CA ALA A 46 10.51 15.29 -13.40
C ALA A 46 11.70 15.74 -12.55
N ASN A 47 12.71 14.89 -12.37
CA ASN A 47 13.96 15.25 -11.70
C ASN A 47 14.70 16.38 -12.44
N ALA A 48 14.77 16.35 -13.76
CA ALA A 48 15.40 17.41 -14.55
C ALA A 48 14.67 18.74 -14.38
N VAL A 49 13.33 18.73 -14.45
CA VAL A 49 12.50 19.93 -14.21
C VAL A 49 12.74 20.49 -12.81
N VAL A 50 12.69 19.66 -11.78
CA VAL A 50 12.95 20.10 -10.40
C VAL A 50 14.33 20.71 -10.27
N LYS A 51 15.37 20.08 -10.82
CA LYS A 51 16.77 20.61 -10.81
C LYS A 51 16.90 21.95 -11.54
N THR A 52 16.12 22.20 -12.59
CA THR A 52 16.18 23.47 -13.34
C THR A 52 15.66 24.65 -12.53
N TYR A 53 14.69 24.43 -11.63
CA TYR A 53 14.05 25.49 -10.85
C TYR A 53 14.57 25.62 -9.42
N LEU A 54 15.44 24.72 -8.97
CA LEU A 54 16.08 24.84 -7.66
C LEU A 54 17.45 25.52 -7.79
N PRO A 55 17.86 26.35 -6.80
CA PRO A 55 19.17 26.96 -6.77
C PRO A 55 20.29 25.91 -6.81
N GLU A 56 21.40 26.22 -7.54
CA GLU A 56 22.57 25.35 -7.59
C GLU A 56 23.14 25.09 -6.18
N GLY A 57 23.40 23.83 -5.86
CA GLY A 57 23.96 23.40 -4.58
C GLY A 57 22.95 23.07 -3.46
N SER A 58 21.65 23.44 -3.63
CA SER A 58 20.62 23.14 -2.61
C SER A 58 19.69 21.97 -3.01
N SER A 59 19.87 21.42 -4.22
CA SER A 59 18.88 20.52 -4.82
C SER A 59 18.75 19.19 -4.10
N ASP A 60 19.84 18.57 -3.69
CA ASP A 60 19.80 17.20 -3.17
C ASP A 60 19.31 17.15 -1.70
N GLU A 61 19.72 18.11 -0.87
CA GLU A 61 19.25 18.22 0.52
C GLU A 61 17.77 18.62 0.60
N ILE A 62 17.34 19.63 -0.19
CA ILE A 62 15.94 20.06 -0.23
C ILE A 62 15.03 18.95 -0.77
N GLN A 63 15.49 18.19 -1.77
CA GLN A 63 14.75 17.05 -2.29
C GLN A 63 14.65 15.92 -1.26
N ALA A 64 15.74 15.61 -0.55
CA ALA A 64 15.75 14.60 0.49
C ALA A 64 14.83 14.96 1.65
N ASP A 65 14.89 16.19 2.14
CA ASP A 65 14.00 16.69 3.19
C ASP A 65 12.52 16.71 2.75
N GLY A 66 12.26 17.15 1.53
CA GLY A 66 10.93 17.14 0.93
C GLY A 66 10.36 15.73 0.83
N LEU A 67 11.16 14.76 0.39
CA LEU A 67 10.78 13.36 0.29
C LEU A 67 10.49 12.75 1.67
N ILE A 68 11.35 13.01 2.66
CA ILE A 68 11.17 12.53 4.04
C ILE A 68 9.86 13.08 4.61
N LYS A 69 9.59 14.38 4.43
CA LYS A 69 8.34 15.01 4.86
C LYS A 69 7.13 14.39 4.17
N MET A 70 7.21 14.18 2.86
CA MET A 70 6.15 13.56 2.08
C MET A 70 5.86 12.15 2.56
N MET A 71 6.88 11.30 2.72
CA MET A 71 6.71 9.93 3.22
C MET A 71 6.12 9.90 4.63
N ARG A 72 6.51 10.83 5.50
CA ARG A 72 5.93 10.99 6.84
C ARG A 72 4.45 11.38 6.78
N THR A 73 4.10 12.32 5.90
CA THR A 73 2.70 12.72 5.68
C THR A 73 1.87 11.55 5.20
N ILE A 74 2.35 10.80 4.20
CA ILE A 74 1.67 9.59 3.71
C ILE A 74 1.50 8.57 4.85
N LYS A 75 2.54 8.31 5.63
CA LYS A 75 2.47 7.38 6.77
C LYS A 75 1.40 7.81 7.77
N ASN A 76 1.37 9.07 8.16
CA ASN A 76 0.37 9.59 9.09
C ASN A 76 -1.05 9.48 8.50
N SER A 77 -1.24 9.84 7.24
CA SER A 77 -2.54 9.70 6.57
C SER A 77 -3.03 8.26 6.52
N ILE A 78 -2.13 7.28 6.34
CA ILE A 78 -2.49 5.85 6.41
C ILE A 78 -2.94 5.50 7.83
N ILE A 79 -2.19 5.92 8.85
CA ILE A 79 -2.50 5.63 10.25
C ILE A 79 -3.85 6.25 10.63
N ASP A 80 -4.09 7.50 10.25
CA ASP A 80 -5.34 8.21 10.51
C ASP A 80 -6.54 7.52 9.83
N ALA A 81 -6.39 7.15 8.56
CA ALA A 81 -7.43 6.42 7.81
C ALA A 81 -7.73 5.05 8.42
N LEU A 82 -6.69 4.31 8.84
CA LEU A 82 -6.88 3.04 9.54
C LEU A 82 -7.60 3.22 10.88
N ALA A 83 -7.27 4.28 11.63
CA ALA A 83 -7.92 4.60 12.88
C ALA A 83 -9.40 4.96 12.68
N GLU A 84 -9.74 5.76 11.68
CA GLU A 84 -11.12 6.15 11.37
C GLU A 84 -11.99 4.96 10.96
N GLU A 85 -11.45 4.03 10.16
CA GLU A 85 -12.20 2.88 9.65
C GLU A 85 -12.51 1.85 10.75
N TYR A 86 -11.62 1.72 11.74
CA TYR A 86 -11.71 0.69 12.78
C TYR A 86 -11.97 1.25 14.19
N MET A 87 -12.49 2.49 14.31
CA MET A 87 -12.81 3.12 15.60
C MET A 87 -13.78 2.32 16.48
N ASP A 88 -14.60 1.46 15.89
CA ASP A 88 -15.58 0.61 16.61
C ASP A 88 -15.01 -0.75 17.07
N GLY A 89 -13.73 -1.04 16.83
CA GLY A 89 -13.13 -2.33 17.16
C GLY A 89 -11.67 -2.27 17.63
N GLU A 90 -11.43 -2.08 18.92
CA GLU A 90 -10.07 -2.06 19.53
C GLU A 90 -9.19 -3.27 19.13
N GLN A 91 -9.80 -4.42 18.80
CA GLN A 91 -9.06 -5.64 18.46
C GLN A 91 -8.45 -5.64 17.05
N GLY A 92 -8.95 -4.83 16.13
CA GLY A 92 -8.45 -4.78 14.74
C GLY A 92 -7.13 -4.04 14.62
N LEU A 93 -7.09 -2.80 15.10
CA LEU A 93 -5.92 -1.92 14.99
C LEU A 93 -4.70 -2.43 15.75
N SER A 94 -4.90 -3.13 16.89
CA SER A 94 -3.82 -3.70 17.68
C SER A 94 -2.98 -4.74 16.91
N ARG A 95 -3.51 -5.30 15.82
CA ARG A 95 -2.79 -6.23 14.94
C ARG A 95 -1.87 -5.54 13.96
N ILE A 96 -2.11 -4.26 13.65
CA ILE A 96 -1.25 -3.46 12.77
C ILE A 96 -0.07 -2.97 13.59
N ILE A 97 1.08 -3.63 13.44
CA ILE A 97 2.26 -3.35 14.24
C ILE A 97 3.18 -2.29 13.63
N ASP A 98 3.09 -2.06 12.33
CA ASP A 98 3.86 -1.01 11.64
C ASP A 98 3.20 -0.61 10.32
N VAL A 99 3.46 0.65 9.92
CA VAL A 99 3.17 1.20 8.61
C VAL A 99 4.49 1.69 8.01
N SER A 100 4.92 1.04 6.93
CA SER A 100 6.18 1.32 6.25
C SER A 100 5.91 2.02 4.92
N VAL A 101 6.45 3.22 4.76
CA VAL A 101 6.43 3.98 3.50
C VAL A 101 7.86 4.07 3.00
N VAL A 102 8.14 3.45 1.85
CA VAL A 102 9.50 3.27 1.34
C VAL A 102 9.60 3.77 -0.10
N GLN A 103 10.63 4.56 -0.40
CA GLN A 103 10.91 4.95 -1.76
C GLN A 103 11.57 3.81 -2.53
N GLY A 104 11.05 3.48 -3.70
CA GLY A 104 11.61 2.47 -4.58
C GLY A 104 10.62 1.94 -5.59
N ARG A 105 11.04 0.98 -6.39
CA ARG A 105 10.15 0.28 -7.32
C ARG A 105 9.20 -0.61 -6.53
N PRO A 106 7.87 -0.49 -6.72
CA PRO A 106 6.89 -1.12 -5.84
C PRO A 106 7.12 -2.62 -5.62
N ALA A 107 7.36 -3.39 -6.66
CA ALA A 107 7.56 -4.83 -6.51
C ALA A 107 8.83 -5.17 -5.70
N GLU A 108 9.91 -4.40 -5.87
CA GLU A 108 11.17 -4.59 -5.14
C GLU A 108 10.97 -4.23 -3.67
N VAL A 109 10.35 -3.08 -3.40
CA VAL A 109 10.01 -2.65 -2.02
C VAL A 109 9.16 -3.70 -1.29
N ILE A 110 8.13 -4.24 -1.95
CA ILE A 110 7.25 -5.25 -1.35
C ILE A 110 8.03 -6.51 -0.98
N LEU A 111 8.89 -6.99 -1.89
CA LEU A 111 9.68 -8.21 -1.68
C LEU A 111 10.73 -8.01 -0.59
N ASP A 112 11.43 -6.88 -0.60
CA ASP A 112 12.47 -6.55 0.38
C ASP A 112 11.86 -6.35 1.78
N GLU A 113 10.73 -5.65 1.90
CA GLU A 113 10.04 -5.50 3.18
C GLU A 113 9.45 -6.82 3.68
N ALA A 114 8.99 -7.70 2.78
CA ALA A 114 8.54 -9.04 3.18
C ALA A 114 9.68 -9.87 3.79
N GLU A 115 10.87 -9.83 3.20
CA GLU A 115 12.05 -10.51 3.72
C GLU A 115 12.52 -9.87 5.04
N LYS A 116 12.66 -8.55 5.07
CA LYS A 116 13.10 -7.78 6.25
C LYS A 116 12.19 -7.97 7.46
N ARG A 117 10.89 -8.11 7.25
CA ARG A 117 9.89 -8.29 8.31
C ARG A 117 9.60 -9.76 8.63
N ASN A 118 10.27 -10.70 7.96
CA ASN A 118 9.98 -12.13 8.04
C ASN A 118 8.48 -12.40 7.86
N ALA A 119 7.87 -11.80 6.84
CA ALA A 119 6.47 -12.01 6.53
C ALA A 119 6.23 -13.46 6.07
N ASP A 120 5.15 -14.07 6.57
CA ASP A 120 4.74 -15.42 6.19
C ASP A 120 3.78 -15.41 4.99
N LEU A 121 3.19 -14.23 4.71
CA LEU A 121 2.19 -14.02 3.67
C LEU A 121 2.23 -12.59 3.18
N ILE A 122 2.17 -12.40 1.86
CA ILE A 122 1.93 -11.10 1.23
C ILE A 122 0.46 -11.04 0.79
N ILE A 123 -0.25 -9.97 1.13
CA ILE A 123 -1.60 -9.69 0.61
C ILE A 123 -1.56 -8.41 -0.22
N MET A 124 -2.13 -8.46 -1.42
CA MET A 124 -2.19 -7.32 -2.34
C MET A 124 -3.37 -7.41 -3.30
N GLY A 125 -3.72 -6.32 -3.95
CA GLY A 125 -4.71 -6.30 -5.01
C GLY A 125 -4.21 -6.91 -6.32
N SER A 126 -5.11 -7.35 -7.18
CA SER A 126 -4.78 -7.89 -8.51
C SER A 126 -4.26 -6.83 -9.48
N HIS A 127 -4.64 -5.57 -9.28
CA HIS A 127 -4.29 -4.43 -10.14
C HIS A 127 -4.09 -3.18 -9.31
N GLY A 128 -3.42 -2.17 -9.87
CA GLY A 128 -3.43 -0.79 -9.38
C GLY A 128 -4.53 0.04 -10.07
N PRO A 129 -4.70 1.32 -9.68
CA PRO A 129 -5.81 2.17 -10.10
C PRO A 129 -5.88 2.40 -11.62
N ASN A 130 -4.78 2.24 -12.33
CA ASN A 130 -4.71 2.50 -13.78
C ASN A 130 -5.00 1.27 -14.66
N ALA A 131 -5.21 0.09 -14.08
CA ALA A 131 -5.28 -1.17 -14.84
C ALA A 131 -6.70 -1.75 -15.00
N MET A 132 -7.73 -1.03 -14.57
CA MET A 132 -9.13 -1.50 -14.63
C MET A 132 -9.66 -1.80 -16.05
N LYS A 133 -8.96 -1.40 -17.09
CA LYS A 133 -9.39 -1.61 -18.48
C LYS A 133 -8.79 -2.84 -19.15
N SER A 134 -7.93 -3.57 -18.47
CA SER A 134 -7.31 -4.77 -19.03
C SER A 134 -7.61 -5.99 -18.16
N ASN A 135 -7.97 -7.11 -18.80
CA ASN A 135 -8.11 -8.41 -18.11
C ASN A 135 -6.75 -9.00 -17.67
N MET A 136 -5.69 -8.21 -17.65
CA MET A 136 -4.33 -8.64 -17.31
C MET A 136 -4.01 -8.21 -15.88
N LEU A 137 -3.25 -9.02 -15.17
CA LEU A 137 -2.70 -8.66 -13.86
C LEU A 137 -1.85 -7.40 -13.93
N GLY A 138 -1.87 -6.60 -12.87
CA GLY A 138 -0.99 -5.45 -12.73
C GLY A 138 0.49 -5.85 -12.80
N SER A 139 1.33 -4.97 -13.34
CA SER A 139 2.77 -5.23 -13.50
C SER A 139 3.47 -5.52 -12.16
N VAL A 140 3.10 -4.81 -11.10
CA VAL A 140 3.62 -5.02 -9.74
C VAL A 140 3.19 -6.40 -9.23
N THR A 141 1.91 -6.72 -9.34
CA THR A 141 1.34 -8.00 -8.90
C THR A 141 1.99 -9.17 -9.63
N SER A 142 2.13 -9.08 -10.95
CA SER A 142 2.80 -10.09 -11.76
C SER A 142 4.24 -10.33 -11.32
N LYS A 143 4.99 -9.25 -11.05
CA LYS A 143 6.38 -9.35 -10.61
C LYS A 143 6.51 -9.93 -9.20
N VAL A 144 5.63 -9.54 -8.29
CA VAL A 144 5.61 -10.09 -6.92
C VAL A 144 5.27 -11.57 -6.95
N LEU A 145 4.24 -12.00 -7.70
CA LEU A 145 3.87 -13.41 -7.83
C LEU A 145 4.98 -14.28 -8.40
N GLN A 146 5.83 -13.74 -9.29
CA GLN A 146 6.93 -14.47 -9.88
C GLN A 146 8.14 -14.61 -8.94
N LEU A 147 8.38 -13.63 -8.05
CA LEU A 147 9.62 -13.50 -7.31
C LEU A 147 9.45 -13.70 -5.79
N ALA A 148 8.22 -13.76 -5.29
CA ALA A 148 7.96 -13.92 -3.87
C ALA A 148 8.49 -15.26 -3.36
N LYS A 149 9.16 -15.23 -2.20
CA LYS A 149 9.65 -16.40 -1.47
C LYS A 149 8.62 -16.95 -0.49
N VAL A 150 7.51 -16.23 -0.30
CA VAL A 150 6.38 -16.58 0.59
C VAL A 150 5.09 -16.61 -0.22
N PRO A 151 4.03 -17.28 0.25
CA PRO A 151 2.72 -17.24 -0.40
C PRO A 151 2.23 -15.82 -0.62
N VAL A 152 1.51 -15.62 -1.73
CA VAL A 152 0.87 -14.35 -2.07
C VAL A 152 -0.62 -14.57 -2.18
N TYR A 153 -1.38 -13.85 -1.35
CA TYR A 153 -2.83 -13.81 -1.41
C TYR A 153 -3.25 -12.58 -2.23
N MET A 154 -3.73 -12.85 -3.42
CA MET A 154 -4.17 -11.81 -4.33
C MET A 154 -5.68 -11.58 -4.18
N VAL A 155 -6.08 -10.36 -3.84
CA VAL A 155 -7.49 -9.96 -3.79
C VAL A 155 -7.90 -9.46 -5.17
N PRO A 156 -8.91 -10.07 -5.82
CA PRO A 156 -9.42 -9.57 -7.08
C PRO A 156 -9.99 -8.16 -6.93
N MET A 157 -9.60 -7.27 -7.83
CA MET A 157 -10.22 -5.95 -7.94
C MET A 157 -11.53 -6.13 -8.70
N MET A 158 -12.65 -5.84 -8.05
CA MET A 158 -13.97 -5.98 -8.66
C MET A 158 -14.31 -4.75 -9.50
N ASP A 159 -15.13 -4.94 -10.54
CA ASP A 159 -15.66 -3.83 -11.32
C ASP A 159 -16.37 -2.81 -10.40
N PRO A 160 -16.16 -1.49 -10.58
CA PRO A 160 -16.84 -0.46 -9.80
C PRO A 160 -18.36 -0.59 -9.76
N SER A 161 -18.97 -1.15 -10.80
CA SER A 161 -20.41 -1.46 -10.83
C SER A 161 -20.82 -2.49 -9.78
N TYR A 162 -19.91 -3.35 -9.34
CA TYR A 162 -20.16 -4.31 -8.27
C TYR A 162 -20.08 -3.66 -6.89
N LEU A 163 -19.22 -2.65 -6.72
CA LEU A 163 -19.13 -1.89 -5.46
C LEU A 163 -20.39 -1.09 -5.17
N SER A 164 -21.13 -0.68 -6.21
CA SER A 164 -22.43 0.01 -6.06
C SER A 164 -23.56 -0.90 -5.58
N GLN A 165 -23.36 -2.22 -5.63
CA GLN A 165 -24.33 -3.23 -5.16
C GLN A 165 -24.03 -3.70 -3.72
N LEU A 166 -22.81 -3.42 -3.23
CA LEU A 166 -22.51 -3.58 -1.81
C LEU A 166 -23.10 -2.35 -1.11
N GLU A 167 -24.14 -2.54 -0.30
CA GLU A 167 -24.85 -1.47 0.40
C GLU A 167 -23.90 -0.41 0.98
N PRO A 168 -24.28 0.88 0.98
CA PRO A 168 -23.42 1.98 1.38
C PRO A 168 -23.15 1.93 2.88
N GLN A 169 -22.14 1.20 3.28
CA GLN A 169 -21.52 1.44 4.57
C GLN A 169 -20.59 2.66 4.42
N LYS A 170 -21.11 3.82 4.88
CA LYS A 170 -20.39 5.10 5.03
C LYS A 170 -19.43 5.46 3.89
N GLN A 171 -19.80 6.45 3.11
CA GLN A 171 -18.90 7.14 2.18
C GLN A 171 -17.60 7.47 2.91
N MET A 172 -16.52 6.84 2.49
CA MET A 172 -15.18 7.14 3.01
C MET A 172 -14.61 8.36 2.29
N PRO A 173 -14.27 9.45 3.00
CA PRO A 173 -13.85 10.71 2.40
C PRO A 173 -12.40 10.75 1.92
N LEU A 174 -11.58 9.71 2.15
CA LEU A 174 -10.13 9.83 2.03
C LEU A 174 -9.47 9.12 0.85
N TRP A 175 -10.22 8.30 0.09
CA TRP A 175 -9.62 7.51 -0.99
C TRP A 175 -10.03 7.95 -2.40
N GLY A 176 -10.72 9.08 -2.56
CA GLY A 176 -11.33 9.46 -3.84
C GLY A 176 -11.50 10.94 -4.11
N SER A 177 -10.47 11.76 -3.97
CA SER A 177 -10.43 13.08 -4.63
C SER A 177 -9.01 13.40 -5.06
#